data_96bc73a0a6c11cfc95d4bf661db3c596
#
_entry.id   96bc73a0a6c11cfc95d4bf661db3c596
#
_cell.length_a   1.000
_cell.length_b   1.000
_cell.length_c   1.000
_cell.angle_alpha   90.00
_cell.angle_beta   90.00
_cell.angle_gamma   90.00
#
_symmetry.space_group_name_H-M   'P 1'
#
loop_
_entity.id
_entity.type
_entity.pdbx_description
1 polymer ?
#
loop_
_entity_poly.entity_id
_entity_poly.type
_entity_poly.pdbx_seq_one_letter_code
_entity_poly.pdbx_strand_id
1 'polypeptide(L)'
;MTQTKPIIEIVNVVASATIEQRLDLDDVTKKFPDVEYHPEQFPGAVFRLKNPKTATLLFRTGKMVCTGAKSEELAVTAVNTVVQKLRKGKIKIKNDPIVTVQNIVSSINLGGKVSLEQAARTLPRSMYEPEQFPGLIHRMLDPKTVILIFASVR
;
A
#
# COMPACT_ATOMS: atom_id res chain seq x y z
N MET A 1 23.27 -19.35 -23.88
CA MET A 1 22.95 -18.66 -22.62
C MET A 1 21.50 -18.27 -22.56
N THR A 2 20.76 -18.92 -21.71
CA THR A 2 19.36 -18.61 -21.53
C THR A 2 19.22 -17.37 -20.66
N GLN A 3 18.75 -16.29 -21.25
CA GLN A 3 18.37 -15.12 -20.46
C GLN A 3 17.04 -15.40 -19.79
N THR A 4 17.04 -15.46 -18.47
CA THR A 4 15.81 -15.54 -17.71
C THR A 4 15.13 -14.18 -17.74
N LYS A 5 13.88 -14.15 -18.19
CA LYS A 5 13.09 -12.93 -18.10
C LYS A 5 12.87 -12.60 -16.62
N PRO A 6 13.03 -11.34 -16.23
CA PRO A 6 12.73 -10.95 -14.85
C PRO A 6 11.24 -11.16 -14.57
N ILE A 7 10.94 -11.70 -13.39
CA ILE A 7 9.57 -11.90 -12.93
C ILE A 7 9.17 -10.69 -12.10
N ILE A 8 8.10 -10.04 -12.51
CA ILE A 8 7.56 -8.87 -11.81
C ILE A 8 6.37 -9.32 -10.98
N GLU A 9 6.42 -9.10 -9.69
CA GLU A 9 5.33 -9.42 -8.78
C GLU A 9 4.83 -8.16 -8.10
N ILE A 10 3.50 -7.99 -8.05
CA ILE A 10 2.89 -6.93 -7.26
C ILE A 10 2.93 -7.38 -5.80
N VAL A 11 3.62 -6.62 -4.95
CA VAL A 11 3.75 -6.95 -3.52
C VAL A 11 2.83 -6.11 -2.65
N ASN A 12 2.40 -4.95 -3.11
CA ASN A 12 1.48 -4.10 -2.36
C ASN A 12 0.74 -3.15 -3.28
N VAL A 13 -0.56 -3.06 -3.09
CA VAL A 13 -1.40 -2.04 -3.70
C VAL A 13 -1.98 -1.20 -2.57
N VAL A 14 -1.80 0.12 -2.67
CA VAL A 14 -2.37 1.08 -1.72
C VAL A 14 -3.51 1.81 -2.40
N ALA A 15 -4.68 1.78 -1.78
CA ALA A 15 -5.86 2.44 -2.31
C ALA A 15 -6.44 3.38 -1.26
N SER A 16 -6.92 4.53 -1.71
CA SER A 16 -7.70 5.41 -0.86
C SER A 16 -9.18 5.23 -1.17
N ALA A 17 -10.01 5.52 -0.20
CA ALA A 17 -11.46 5.44 -0.38
C ALA A 17 -12.14 6.51 0.46
N THR A 18 -13.37 6.84 0.09
CA THR A 18 -14.19 7.71 0.90
C THR A 18 -15.64 7.21 0.90
N ILE A 19 -16.29 7.30 2.04
CA ILE A 19 -17.73 7.00 2.16
C ILE A 19 -18.55 8.30 2.15
N GLU A 20 -17.91 9.44 1.99
CA GLU A 20 -18.54 10.76 1.89
C GLU A 20 -19.41 11.12 3.09
N GLN A 21 -19.04 10.64 4.26
CA GLN A 21 -19.71 10.97 5.53
C GLN A 21 -18.72 10.82 6.67
N ARG A 22 -18.98 11.50 7.77
CA ARG A 22 -18.13 11.35 8.95
C ARG A 22 -18.34 9.97 9.57
N LEU A 23 -17.27 9.46 10.17
CA LEU A 23 -17.25 8.16 10.81
C LEU A 23 -16.85 8.35 12.29
N ASP A 24 -17.69 7.85 13.18
CA ASP A 24 -17.41 7.88 14.62
C ASP A 24 -16.49 6.71 14.98
N LEU A 25 -15.20 7.01 15.14
CA LEU A 25 -14.20 5.98 15.43
C LEU A 25 -14.37 5.41 16.84
N ASP A 26 -14.90 6.19 17.78
CA ASP A 26 -15.16 5.68 19.12
C ASP A 26 -16.26 4.61 19.08
N ASP A 27 -17.30 4.82 18.27
CA ASP A 27 -18.36 3.83 18.08
C ASP A 27 -17.83 2.58 17.39
N VAL A 28 -16.95 2.77 16.39
CA VAL A 28 -16.32 1.65 15.68
C VAL A 28 -15.52 0.77 16.67
N THR A 29 -14.73 1.38 17.53
CA THR A 29 -13.90 0.61 18.48
C THR A 29 -14.74 -0.11 19.54
N LYS A 30 -15.89 0.46 19.90
CA LYS A 30 -16.81 -0.22 20.83
C LYS A 30 -17.41 -1.47 20.20
N LYS A 31 -17.76 -1.42 18.94
CA LYS A 31 -18.42 -2.52 18.24
C LYS A 31 -17.44 -3.53 17.66
N PHE A 32 -16.20 -3.11 17.44
CA PHE A 32 -15.14 -3.95 16.87
C PHE A 32 -13.90 -3.89 17.76
N PRO A 33 -13.83 -4.73 18.82
CA PRO A 33 -12.73 -4.66 19.80
C PRO A 33 -11.34 -4.90 19.20
N ASP A 34 -11.25 -5.59 18.06
CA ASP A 34 -9.97 -5.88 17.42
C ASP A 34 -9.42 -4.69 16.65
N VAL A 35 -10.22 -3.64 16.45
CA VAL A 35 -9.77 -2.42 15.78
C VAL A 35 -8.84 -1.65 16.71
N GLU A 36 -7.65 -1.31 16.22
CA GLU A 36 -6.68 -0.54 16.98
C GLU A 36 -6.91 0.96 16.75
N TYR A 37 -7.11 1.69 17.83
CA TYR A 37 -7.31 3.14 17.74
C TYR A 37 -6.61 3.82 18.90
N HIS A 38 -5.57 4.59 18.58
CA HIS A 38 -4.77 5.34 19.54
C HIS A 38 -4.67 6.78 19.06
N PRO A 39 -5.71 7.60 19.30
CA PRO A 39 -5.77 8.96 18.72
C PRO A 39 -4.64 9.88 19.18
N GLU A 40 -4.02 9.61 20.33
CA GLU A 40 -2.87 10.38 20.80
C GLU A 40 -1.60 10.13 19.98
N GLN A 41 -1.53 9.01 19.28
CA GLN A 41 -0.38 8.65 18.45
C GLN A 41 -0.66 8.81 16.97
N PHE A 42 -1.85 8.44 16.54
CA PHE A 42 -2.23 8.47 15.13
C PHE A 42 -3.74 8.64 15.00
N PRO A 43 -4.22 9.54 14.12
CA PRO A 43 -5.65 9.87 14.05
C PRO A 43 -6.53 8.81 13.39
N GLY A 44 -5.95 7.77 12.80
CA GLY A 44 -6.72 6.73 12.12
C GLY A 44 -6.87 5.48 12.97
N ALA A 45 -7.99 4.78 12.78
CA ALA A 45 -8.20 3.47 13.37
C ALA A 45 -7.79 2.40 12.37
N VAL A 46 -7.17 1.33 12.83
CA VAL A 46 -6.66 0.26 11.96
C VAL A 46 -7.62 -0.92 11.99
N PHE A 47 -8.22 -1.20 10.86
CA PHE A 47 -9.14 -2.33 10.66
C PHE A 47 -8.42 -3.38 9.82
N ARG A 48 -8.09 -4.53 10.41
CA ARG A 48 -7.35 -5.59 9.72
C ARG A 48 -8.30 -6.69 9.25
N LEU A 49 -8.09 -7.15 8.01
CA LEU A 49 -8.78 -8.30 7.46
C LEU A 49 -7.83 -9.48 7.34
N LYS A 50 -8.38 -10.68 7.46
CA LYS A 50 -7.62 -11.92 7.22
C LYS A 50 -7.71 -12.34 5.76
N ASN A 51 -8.83 -12.07 5.10
CA ASN A 51 -9.06 -12.45 3.70
C ASN A 51 -9.94 -11.41 2.99
N PRO A 52 -9.39 -10.62 2.09
CA PRO A 52 -7.95 -10.54 1.75
C PRO A 52 -7.14 -9.96 2.91
N LYS A 53 -5.90 -10.42 3.05
CA LYS A 53 -5.03 -9.98 4.16
C LYS A 53 -4.59 -8.55 3.92
N THR A 54 -5.26 -7.62 4.57
CA THR A 54 -5.06 -6.18 4.37
C THR A 54 -5.26 -5.44 5.68
N ALA A 55 -4.78 -4.21 5.72
CA ALA A 55 -5.07 -3.28 6.80
C ALA A 55 -5.70 -2.04 6.19
N THR A 56 -6.83 -1.61 6.73
CA THR A 56 -7.51 -0.41 6.28
C THR A 56 -7.52 0.61 7.42
N LEU A 57 -6.99 1.80 7.12
CA LEU A 57 -7.00 2.92 8.06
C LEU A 57 -8.32 3.67 7.88
N LEU A 58 -9.02 3.88 8.99
CA LEU A 58 -10.31 4.58 9.01
C LEU A 58 -10.12 5.94 9.67
N PHE A 59 -10.59 6.99 9.04
CA PHE A 59 -10.48 8.35 9.55
C PHE A 59 -11.87 8.94 9.84
N ARG A 60 -11.92 9.89 10.78
CA ARG A 60 -13.19 10.52 11.17
C ARG A 60 -13.88 11.24 10.02
N THR A 61 -13.12 11.67 9.03
CA THR A 61 -13.68 12.32 7.83
C THR A 61 -14.43 11.39 6.91
N GLY A 62 -14.32 10.07 7.15
CA GLY A 62 -14.87 9.06 6.25
C GLY A 62 -13.88 8.60 5.19
N LYS A 63 -12.67 9.14 5.21
CA LYS A 63 -11.60 8.65 4.33
C LYS A 63 -11.02 7.37 4.87
N MET A 64 -10.56 6.53 3.95
CA MET A 64 -9.94 5.25 4.26
C MET A 64 -8.71 5.06 3.41
N VAL A 65 -7.73 4.35 3.94
CA VAL A 65 -6.53 3.95 3.19
C VAL A 65 -6.32 2.46 3.40
N CYS A 66 -6.39 1.70 2.31
CA CYS A 66 -6.18 0.25 2.35
C CYS A 66 -4.77 -0.06 1.85
N THR A 67 -4.05 -0.89 2.59
CA THR A 67 -2.71 -1.34 2.23
C THR A 67 -2.60 -2.84 2.41
N GLY A 68 -1.69 -3.48 1.68
CA GLY A 68 -1.41 -4.90 1.77
C GLY A 68 -2.07 -5.76 0.71
N ALA A 69 -2.90 -5.17 -0.15
CA ALA A 69 -3.55 -5.93 -1.22
C ALA A 69 -2.54 -6.31 -2.30
N LYS A 70 -2.73 -7.48 -2.92
CA LYS A 70 -1.84 -7.98 -3.96
C LYS A 70 -2.32 -7.66 -5.37
N SER A 71 -3.47 -7.03 -5.50
CA SER A 71 -4.00 -6.57 -6.78
C SER A 71 -4.95 -5.40 -6.55
N GLU A 72 -5.28 -4.68 -7.62
CA GLU A 72 -6.25 -3.60 -7.53
C GLU A 72 -7.63 -4.15 -7.15
N GLU A 73 -8.01 -5.30 -7.71
CA GLU A 73 -9.29 -5.94 -7.41
C GLU A 73 -9.38 -6.32 -5.92
N LEU A 74 -8.29 -6.87 -5.36
CA LEU A 74 -8.27 -7.23 -3.95
C LEU A 74 -8.34 -6.00 -3.05
N ALA A 75 -7.75 -4.89 -3.47
CA ALA A 75 -7.85 -3.63 -2.70
C ALA A 75 -9.30 -3.15 -2.65
N VAL A 76 -10.00 -3.17 -3.78
CA VAL A 76 -11.41 -2.79 -3.84
C VAL A 76 -12.25 -3.75 -2.99
N THR A 77 -12.01 -5.05 -3.12
CA THR A 77 -12.69 -6.06 -2.31
C THR A 77 -12.48 -5.84 -0.82
N ALA A 78 -11.25 -5.52 -0.42
CA ALA A 78 -10.92 -5.29 0.98
C ALA A 78 -11.70 -4.09 1.54
N VAL A 79 -11.72 -2.97 0.82
CA VAL A 79 -12.46 -1.79 1.26
C VAL A 79 -13.94 -2.08 1.37
N ASN A 80 -14.52 -2.73 0.37
CA ASN A 80 -15.93 -3.10 0.39
C ASN A 80 -16.24 -4.05 1.54
N THR A 81 -15.36 -4.99 1.83
CA THR A 81 -15.51 -5.92 2.96
C THR A 81 -15.53 -5.18 4.29
N VAL A 82 -14.63 -4.21 4.47
CA VAL A 82 -14.59 -3.39 5.69
C VAL A 82 -15.91 -2.64 5.84
N VAL A 83 -16.39 -2.00 4.78
CA VAL A 83 -17.65 -1.25 4.82
C VAL A 83 -18.83 -2.16 5.16
N GLN A 84 -18.87 -3.35 4.56
CA GLN A 84 -19.96 -4.30 4.85
C GLN A 84 -19.90 -4.79 6.30
N LYS A 85 -18.72 -5.03 6.84
CA LYS A 85 -18.57 -5.40 8.25
C LYS A 85 -19.02 -4.28 9.17
N LEU A 86 -18.68 -3.04 8.85
CA LEU A 86 -19.13 -1.89 9.64
C LEU A 86 -20.65 -1.78 9.61
N ARG A 87 -21.27 -1.99 8.46
CA ARG A 87 -22.74 -1.98 8.34
C ARG A 87 -23.37 -3.09 9.15
N LYS A 88 -22.81 -4.28 9.14
CA LYS A 88 -23.29 -5.41 9.95
C LYS A 88 -23.19 -5.11 11.45
N GLY A 89 -22.19 -4.34 11.85
CA GLY A 89 -22.01 -3.88 13.23
C GLY A 89 -22.88 -2.68 13.56
N LYS A 90 -23.84 -2.35 12.70
CA LYS A 90 -24.79 -1.25 12.87
C LYS A 90 -24.16 0.14 12.84
N ILE A 91 -23.07 0.28 12.12
CA ILE A 91 -22.53 1.57 11.75
C ILE A 91 -23.26 1.99 10.47
N LYS A 92 -23.97 3.11 10.51
CA LYS A 92 -24.75 3.57 9.35
C LYS A 92 -23.83 4.18 8.31
N ILE A 93 -23.77 3.55 7.15
CA ILE A 93 -23.01 4.05 6.01
C ILE A 93 -23.95 4.10 4.82
N LYS A 94 -24.26 5.31 4.34
CA LYS A 94 -25.25 5.54 3.30
C LYS A 94 -24.75 5.15 1.92
N ASN A 95 -23.52 5.49 1.62
CA ASN A 95 -22.97 5.32 0.28
C ASN A 95 -21.94 4.20 0.26
N ASP A 96 -21.83 3.55 -0.89
CA ASP A 96 -20.72 2.61 -1.11
C ASP A 96 -19.42 3.41 -1.23
N PRO A 97 -18.29 2.83 -0.85
CA PRO A 97 -17.03 3.56 -0.91
C PRO A 97 -16.60 3.81 -2.35
N ILE A 98 -16.05 5.00 -2.57
CA ILE A 98 -15.40 5.35 -3.83
C ILE A 98 -13.93 5.06 -3.65
N VAL A 99 -13.41 4.07 -4.39
CA VAL A 99 -12.05 3.55 -4.22
C VAL A 99 -11.16 4.02 -5.36
N THR A 100 -9.99 4.54 -5.02
CA THR A 100 -8.99 4.99 -5.99
C THR A 100 -7.65 4.37 -5.63
N VAL A 101 -7.02 3.69 -6.60
CA VAL A 101 -5.68 3.15 -6.39
C VAL A 101 -4.68 4.31 -6.39
N GLN A 102 -3.87 4.40 -5.35
CA GLN A 102 -2.90 5.48 -5.17
C GLN A 102 -1.49 5.07 -5.49
N ASN A 103 -1.13 3.82 -5.18
CA ASN A 103 0.24 3.36 -5.37
C ASN A 103 0.26 1.85 -5.54
N ILE A 104 1.16 1.38 -6.39
CA ILE A 104 1.42 -0.04 -6.59
C ILE A 104 2.91 -0.25 -6.40
N VAL A 105 3.28 -1.19 -5.53
CA VAL A 105 4.67 -1.57 -5.32
C VAL A 105 4.86 -2.96 -5.91
N SER A 106 5.84 -3.07 -6.79
CA SER A 106 6.20 -4.35 -7.41
C SER A 106 7.64 -4.69 -7.08
N SER A 107 7.94 -5.96 -6.95
CA SER A 107 9.30 -6.43 -6.80
C SER A 107 9.72 -7.19 -8.06
N ILE A 108 10.99 -7.05 -8.40
CA ILE A 108 11.57 -7.67 -9.60
C ILE A 108 12.88 -8.32 -9.19
N ASN A 109 13.04 -9.60 -9.54
CA ASN A 109 14.30 -10.30 -9.32
C ASN A 109 15.02 -10.39 -10.66
N LEU A 110 16.18 -9.75 -10.76
CA LEU A 110 16.97 -9.71 -11.99
C LEU A 110 17.82 -10.96 -12.21
N GLY A 111 17.94 -11.82 -11.20
CA GLY A 111 18.69 -13.06 -11.31
C GLY A 111 20.20 -12.91 -11.25
N GLY A 112 20.71 -11.80 -10.77
CA GLY A 112 22.15 -11.55 -10.69
C GLY A 112 22.49 -10.39 -9.78
N LYS A 113 23.76 -10.16 -9.58
CA LYS A 113 24.24 -9.02 -8.81
C LYS A 113 24.38 -7.79 -9.68
N VAL A 114 24.10 -6.63 -9.12
CA VAL A 114 24.19 -5.34 -9.80
C VAL A 114 25.25 -4.49 -9.08
N SER A 115 26.16 -3.90 -9.86
CA SER A 115 27.06 -2.90 -9.33
C SER A 115 26.33 -1.56 -9.24
N LEU A 116 25.98 -1.15 -8.02
CA LEU A 116 25.23 0.09 -7.82
C LEU A 116 26.10 1.31 -8.12
N GLU A 117 27.41 1.24 -7.90
CA GLU A 117 28.32 2.33 -8.24
C GLU A 117 28.36 2.58 -9.75
N GLN A 118 28.43 1.51 -10.52
CA GLN A 118 28.44 1.59 -11.98
C GLN A 118 27.09 2.05 -12.52
N ALA A 119 26.00 1.52 -11.95
CA ALA A 119 24.66 1.94 -12.32
C ALA A 119 24.42 3.42 -12.05
N ALA A 120 24.95 3.91 -10.92
CA ALA A 120 24.81 5.33 -10.55
C ALA A 120 25.47 6.25 -11.58
N ARG A 121 26.55 5.80 -12.20
CA ARG A 121 27.26 6.59 -13.21
C ARG A 121 26.55 6.59 -14.57
N THR A 122 25.83 5.52 -14.89
CA THR A 122 25.24 5.34 -16.22
C THR A 122 23.77 5.68 -16.29
N LEU A 123 23.02 5.56 -15.19
CA LEU A 123 21.61 5.86 -15.18
C LEU A 123 21.35 7.33 -14.87
N PRO A 124 20.59 8.04 -15.72
CA PRO A 124 20.21 9.42 -15.42
C PRO A 124 19.21 9.46 -14.25
N ARG A 125 19.16 10.58 -13.57
CA ARG A 125 18.23 10.81 -12.46
C ARG A 125 18.31 9.70 -11.42
N SER A 126 19.53 9.29 -11.07
CA SER A 126 19.75 8.28 -10.05
C SER A 126 20.53 8.89 -8.88
N MET A 127 20.28 8.35 -7.70
CA MET A 127 20.93 8.75 -6.47
C MET A 127 21.38 7.51 -5.72
N TYR A 128 22.65 7.46 -5.38
CA TYR A 128 23.19 6.34 -4.61
C TYR A 128 24.05 6.89 -3.46
N GLU A 129 23.52 6.77 -2.26
CA GLU A 129 24.19 7.22 -1.02
C GLU A 129 24.16 6.06 -0.04
N PRO A 130 25.14 5.12 -0.15
CA PRO A 130 25.10 3.89 0.64
C PRO A 130 25.15 4.11 2.15
N GLU A 131 25.65 5.26 2.60
CA GLU A 131 25.68 5.59 4.02
C GLU A 131 24.28 5.87 4.58
N GLN A 132 23.37 6.34 3.74
CA GLN A 132 22.01 6.70 4.16
C GLN A 132 21.00 5.61 3.80
N PHE A 133 21.15 4.98 2.64
CA PHE A 133 20.22 3.98 2.14
C PHE A 133 20.97 3.00 1.25
N PRO A 134 20.81 1.68 1.44
CA PRO A 134 21.60 0.68 0.71
C PRO A 134 21.21 0.51 -0.76
N GLY A 135 20.09 1.05 -1.18
CA GLY A 135 19.63 0.95 -2.57
C GLY A 135 19.93 2.18 -3.37
N LEU A 136 20.02 2.01 -4.69
CA LEU A 136 20.06 3.11 -5.64
C LEU A 136 18.64 3.53 -5.99
N ILE A 137 18.37 4.81 -5.98
CA ILE A 137 17.07 5.36 -6.32
C ILE A 137 17.14 5.90 -7.74
N HIS A 138 16.36 5.31 -8.64
CA HIS A 138 16.27 5.75 -10.05
C HIS A 138 14.86 6.23 -10.34
N ARG A 139 14.75 7.46 -10.82
CA ARG A 139 13.45 8.05 -11.15
C ARG A 139 13.23 8.02 -12.65
N MET A 140 12.14 7.41 -13.08
CA MET A 140 11.76 7.36 -14.48
C MET A 140 10.70 8.43 -14.75
N LEU A 141 10.72 8.96 -15.96
CA LEU A 141 9.74 9.96 -16.40
C LEU A 141 8.54 9.34 -17.10
N ASP A 142 8.78 8.27 -17.87
CA ASP A 142 7.73 7.60 -18.64
C ASP A 142 8.01 6.11 -18.69
N PRO A 143 7.24 5.30 -17.96
CA PRO A 143 6.20 5.73 -17.02
C PRO A 143 6.79 6.41 -15.79
N LYS A 144 6.04 7.31 -15.19
CA LYS A 144 6.49 8.03 -13.99
C LYS A 144 6.52 7.08 -12.80
N THR A 145 7.70 6.58 -12.50
CA THR A 145 7.92 5.59 -11.43
C THR A 145 9.22 5.87 -10.72
N VAL A 146 9.35 5.29 -9.54
CA VAL A 146 10.60 5.28 -8.79
C VAL A 146 11.02 3.83 -8.62
N ILE A 147 12.26 3.52 -9.02
CA ILE A 147 12.81 2.18 -8.93
C ILE A 147 13.93 2.20 -7.89
N LEU A 148 13.84 1.29 -6.93
CA LEU A 148 14.90 1.05 -5.95
C LEU A 148 15.67 -0.19 -6.40
N ILE A 149 16.97 -0.04 -6.62
CA ILE A 149 17.82 -1.11 -7.09
C ILE A 149 18.77 -1.51 -5.98
N PHE A 150 18.81 -2.79 -5.68
CA PHE A 150 19.69 -3.33 -4.64
C PHE A 150 20.76 -4.20 -5.27
N ALA A 151 21.93 -4.26 -4.63
CA ALA A 151 23.08 -4.98 -5.16
C ALA A 151 22.86 -6.50 -5.16
N SER A 152 22.13 -7.01 -4.18
CA SER A 152 21.91 -8.45 -4.05
C SER A 152 20.59 -8.88 -4.69
N VAL A 153 20.52 -10.15 -5.08
CA VAL A 153 19.43 -10.74 -5.86
C VAL A 153 18.25 -11.19 -5.01
N ARG A 154 18.22 -10.91 -3.78
CA ARG A 154 17.11 -11.38 -2.93
C ARG A 154 15.96 -10.42 -2.89
#